data_339f0ffe2ef3891c0c24a20bc9b506ea
#
_entry.id   339f0ffe2ef3891c0c24a20bc9b506ea
#
_cell.length_a   1.000
_cell.length_b   1.000
_cell.length_c   1.000
_cell.angle_alpha   90.00
_cell.angle_beta   90.00
_cell.angle_gamma   90.00
#
_symmetry.space_group_name_H-M   'P 1'
#
loop_
_entity.id
_entity.type
_entity.pdbx_description
1 polymer ?
#
loop_
_entity_poly.entity_id
_entity_poly.type
_entity_poly.pdbx_seq_one_letter_code
_entity_poly.pdbx_strand_id
1 'polypeptide(L)'
;MKKMPHGKPDFENAEFILFIGTAPGQAGNPFKRTAELVAKGRSTQKLSYVVVDPVMTNAANAASGANANWIPIYPGTDGALVMGMIQWMISQKRINSEFLSCPNIGVAKRLGFPSFSSASWLVVIDEKHKKYGKYVRASDLGLDGGKDASVVVMEDGSLQSTDQASGPALIDISKEITIGEEKVHVKSAFRLLKEESFSSSIHEYSAACGVPAEQIAKLAQEFTSHGVKSSAIAHGGMMSGSGFLNAFSVITLNVLIGNLNCRGGFVMNGGGFKDAGKGPRYDLDSFDGQIKPKGIPFGRNVPYTKTSEFKSKKALGKPYPASDLWFPNAPGLGTEWFASLSSQYPYPLKALI
;
A
#
# COMPACT_ATOMS: atom_id res chain seq x y z
N MET A 1 8.43 -1.37 -12.09
CA MET A 1 8.05 -1.83 -10.74
C MET A 1 8.59 -3.24 -10.54
N LYS A 2 9.41 -3.46 -9.53
CA LYS A 2 9.70 -4.83 -9.08
C LYS A 2 8.39 -5.41 -8.52
N LYS A 3 8.12 -6.70 -8.74
CA LYS A 3 6.98 -7.38 -8.12
C LYS A 3 7.03 -7.12 -6.62
N MET A 4 6.06 -6.38 -6.09
CA MET A 4 5.94 -6.23 -4.65
C MET A 4 5.32 -7.51 -4.09
N PRO A 5 5.93 -8.13 -3.07
CA PRO A 5 5.33 -9.28 -2.41
C PRO A 5 4.01 -8.85 -1.75
N HIS A 6 3.05 -9.76 -1.68
CA HIS A 6 1.83 -9.53 -0.93
C HIS A 6 2.15 -9.38 0.56
N GLY A 7 1.85 -8.20 1.12
CA GLY A 7 1.93 -8.02 2.56
C GLY A 7 0.78 -8.74 3.27
N LYS A 8 1.04 -9.32 4.43
CA LYS A 8 0.05 -10.01 5.28
C LYS A 8 0.36 -9.78 6.75
N PRO A 9 -0.65 -9.71 7.61
CA PRO A 9 -0.46 -9.83 9.05
C PRO A 9 0.22 -11.17 9.39
N ASP A 10 1.06 -11.15 10.40
CA ASP A 10 1.56 -12.37 11.03
C ASP A 10 0.48 -12.91 11.99
N PHE A 11 -0.51 -13.60 11.42
CA PHE A 11 -1.70 -14.08 12.13
C PHE A 11 -1.39 -14.98 13.34
N GLU A 12 -0.24 -15.62 13.36
CA GLU A 12 0.13 -16.52 14.46
C GLU A 12 0.68 -15.77 15.67
N ASN A 13 1.26 -14.60 15.49
CA ASN A 13 1.93 -13.85 16.57
C ASN A 13 1.31 -12.46 16.81
N ALA A 14 0.32 -12.05 16.01
CA ALA A 14 -0.38 -10.78 16.21
C ALA A 14 -1.27 -10.83 17.46
N GLU A 15 -1.41 -9.68 18.13
CA GLU A 15 -2.32 -9.47 19.24
C GLU A 15 -3.60 -8.74 18.81
N PHE A 16 -3.50 -7.89 17.79
CA PHE A 16 -4.63 -7.20 17.21
C PHE A 16 -4.55 -7.14 15.69
N ILE A 17 -5.68 -7.39 15.00
CA ILE A 17 -5.78 -7.24 13.54
C ILE A 17 -7.03 -6.46 13.16
N LEU A 18 -6.82 -5.42 12.34
CA LEU A 18 -7.88 -4.65 11.72
C LEU A 18 -8.08 -5.13 10.28
N PHE A 19 -9.23 -5.75 10.01
CA PHE A 19 -9.65 -6.17 8.68
C PHE A 19 -10.57 -5.10 8.08
N ILE A 20 -10.18 -4.50 6.96
CA ILE A 20 -10.96 -3.46 6.27
C ILE A 20 -11.40 -3.99 4.92
N GLY A 21 -12.71 -4.08 4.67
CA GLY A 21 -13.26 -4.58 3.42
C GLY A 21 -12.75 -5.98 3.07
N THR A 22 -12.54 -6.84 4.07
CA THR A 22 -12.08 -8.21 3.90
C THR A 22 -12.68 -9.13 4.95
N ALA A 23 -13.15 -10.27 4.52
CA ALA A 23 -13.80 -11.27 5.37
C ALA A 23 -12.93 -12.53 5.49
N PRO A 24 -12.11 -12.64 6.54
CA PRO A 24 -11.26 -13.81 6.71
C PRO A 24 -12.12 -15.08 6.83
N GLY A 25 -11.86 -16.06 5.97
CA GLY A 25 -12.56 -17.34 5.96
C GLY A 25 -13.78 -17.44 5.03
N GLN A 26 -14.31 -16.34 4.52
CA GLN A 26 -15.46 -16.36 3.62
C GLN A 26 -15.09 -16.19 2.15
N ALA A 27 -14.16 -15.29 1.85
CA ALA A 27 -13.72 -15.08 0.49
C ALA A 27 -12.79 -16.22 0.04
N GLY A 28 -12.82 -16.57 -1.24
CA GLY A 28 -11.95 -17.59 -1.83
C GLY A 28 -10.47 -17.34 -1.54
N ASN A 29 -9.61 -17.83 -2.25
CA ASN A 29 -8.15 -17.69 -2.31
C ASN A 29 -7.48 -16.60 -1.41
N PRO A 30 -6.59 -16.85 -0.57
CA PRO A 30 -6.15 -17.94 0.31
C PRO A 30 -6.78 -17.91 1.71
N PHE A 31 -8.01 -17.46 1.82
CA PHE A 31 -8.64 -17.08 3.09
C PHE A 31 -8.99 -18.25 4.02
N LYS A 32 -9.06 -19.48 3.49
CA LYS A 32 -9.23 -20.67 4.36
C LYS A 32 -8.08 -20.80 5.36
N ARG A 33 -6.84 -20.64 4.90
CA ARG A 33 -5.67 -20.66 5.79
C ARG A 33 -5.69 -19.47 6.76
N THR A 34 -6.10 -18.29 6.31
CA THR A 34 -6.25 -17.13 7.17
C THR A 34 -7.25 -17.39 8.29
N ALA A 35 -8.39 -17.99 7.99
CA ALA A 35 -9.39 -18.35 9.00
C ALA A 35 -8.82 -19.31 10.04
N GLU A 36 -8.10 -20.34 9.61
CA GLU A 36 -7.43 -21.27 10.51
C GLU A 36 -6.43 -20.59 11.43
N LEU A 37 -5.56 -19.74 10.87
CA LEU A 37 -4.54 -19.00 11.65
C LEU A 37 -5.17 -18.00 12.62
N VAL A 38 -6.23 -17.29 12.22
CA VAL A 38 -6.97 -16.38 13.09
C VAL A 38 -7.66 -17.16 14.21
N ALA A 39 -8.31 -18.30 13.91
CA ALA A 39 -8.93 -19.15 14.92
C ALA A 39 -7.89 -19.68 15.93
N LYS A 40 -6.74 -20.14 15.45
CA LYS A 40 -5.62 -20.58 16.29
C LYS A 40 -5.10 -19.42 17.16
N GLY A 41 -4.87 -18.24 16.57
CA GLY A 41 -4.39 -17.06 17.31
C GLY A 41 -5.34 -16.65 18.43
N ARG A 42 -6.66 -16.71 18.18
CA ARG A 42 -7.68 -16.43 19.21
C ARG A 42 -7.68 -17.45 20.35
N SER A 43 -7.59 -18.72 20.01
CA SER A 43 -7.68 -19.79 21.01
C SER A 43 -6.40 -19.96 21.84
N THR A 44 -5.24 -19.66 21.26
CA THR A 44 -3.93 -19.95 21.90
C THR A 44 -3.15 -18.70 22.28
N GLN A 45 -3.32 -17.59 21.58
CA GLN A 45 -2.46 -16.41 21.68
C GLN A 45 -3.20 -15.11 22.00
N LYS A 46 -4.49 -15.20 22.35
CA LYS A 46 -5.32 -14.04 22.74
C LYS A 46 -5.44 -12.98 21.62
N LEU A 47 -5.35 -13.36 20.35
CA LEU A 47 -5.58 -12.46 19.23
C LEU A 47 -6.99 -11.89 19.30
N SER A 48 -7.11 -10.57 19.29
CA SER A 48 -8.35 -9.85 19.03
C SER A 48 -8.35 -9.27 17.62
N TYR A 49 -9.52 -9.01 17.04
CA TYR A 49 -9.63 -8.35 15.76
C TYR A 49 -10.95 -7.62 15.57
N VAL A 50 -10.93 -6.64 14.67
CA VAL A 50 -12.12 -5.90 14.24
C VAL A 50 -12.27 -6.07 12.72
N VAL A 51 -13.51 -6.24 12.26
CA VAL A 51 -13.87 -6.24 10.84
C VAL A 51 -14.63 -4.95 10.55
N VAL A 52 -14.10 -4.16 9.63
CA VAL A 52 -14.78 -2.99 9.06
C VAL A 52 -15.32 -3.38 7.70
N ASP A 53 -16.61 -3.43 7.55
CA ASP A 53 -17.27 -3.89 6.32
C ASP A 53 -18.70 -3.33 6.26
N PRO A 54 -19.22 -2.93 5.09
CA PRO A 54 -20.61 -2.51 4.95
C PRO A 54 -21.63 -3.56 5.38
N VAL A 55 -21.24 -4.84 5.27
CA VAL A 55 -22.10 -5.98 5.59
C VAL A 55 -21.49 -6.80 6.71
N MET A 56 -22.29 -7.18 7.70
CA MET A 56 -21.84 -8.12 8.72
C MET A 56 -21.56 -9.48 8.10
N THR A 57 -20.29 -9.86 8.07
CA THR A 57 -19.84 -11.15 7.56
C THR A 57 -19.83 -12.21 8.67
N ASN A 58 -19.76 -13.50 8.31
CA ASN A 58 -19.60 -14.57 9.31
C ASN A 58 -18.30 -14.39 10.11
N ALA A 59 -17.25 -13.83 9.50
CA ALA A 59 -16.02 -13.52 10.22
C ALA A 59 -16.23 -12.46 11.32
N ALA A 60 -17.04 -11.46 11.05
CA ALA A 60 -17.42 -10.45 12.03
C ALA A 60 -18.28 -11.02 13.14
N ASN A 61 -19.20 -11.93 12.82
CA ASN A 61 -20.05 -12.60 13.78
C ASN A 61 -19.29 -13.64 14.63
N ALA A 62 -18.34 -14.35 14.03
CA ALA A 62 -17.47 -15.31 14.72
C ALA A 62 -16.38 -14.63 15.58
N ALA A 63 -16.25 -13.33 15.49
CA ALA A 63 -15.24 -12.59 16.22
C ALA A 63 -15.56 -12.49 17.71
N SER A 64 -15.95 -13.61 18.33
CA SER A 64 -15.78 -13.78 19.77
C SER A 64 -16.85 -13.33 20.74
N GLY A 65 -18.08 -13.38 20.40
CA GLY A 65 -19.12 -13.17 21.41
C GLY A 65 -19.20 -11.78 22.07
N ALA A 66 -18.35 -10.86 21.68
CA ALA A 66 -18.46 -9.46 22.02
C ALA A 66 -19.01 -8.71 20.81
N ASN A 67 -20.12 -8.02 20.97
CA ASN A 67 -20.83 -7.24 19.96
C ASN A 67 -20.01 -6.08 19.34
N ALA A 68 -18.73 -5.98 19.63
CA ALA A 68 -17.88 -4.84 19.33
C ALA A 68 -16.91 -5.06 18.16
N ASN A 69 -16.91 -6.20 17.50
CA ASN A 69 -15.86 -6.54 16.53
C ASN A 69 -16.27 -6.29 15.08
N TRP A 70 -17.45 -5.77 14.82
CA TRP A 70 -17.89 -5.31 13.52
C TRP A 70 -18.20 -3.82 13.55
N ILE A 71 -17.63 -3.11 12.59
CA ILE A 71 -17.88 -1.69 12.39
C ILE A 71 -18.50 -1.52 11.00
N PRO A 72 -19.77 -1.14 10.89
CA PRO A 72 -20.39 -0.79 9.61
C PRO A 72 -19.76 0.48 9.05
N ILE A 73 -19.57 0.50 7.73
CA ILE A 73 -18.98 1.63 7.02
C ILE A 73 -19.71 1.87 5.70
N TYR A 74 -19.77 3.09 5.22
CA TYR A 74 -20.28 3.36 3.88
C TYR A 74 -19.35 2.77 2.83
N PRO A 75 -19.86 2.09 1.78
CA PRO A 75 -19.04 1.48 0.74
C PRO A 75 -18.09 2.48 0.08
N GLY A 76 -16.80 2.10 -0.05
CA GLY A 76 -15.77 2.90 -0.71
C GLY A 76 -15.19 4.07 0.10
N THR A 77 -15.55 4.20 1.38
CA THR A 77 -15.08 5.29 2.24
C THR A 77 -14.00 4.87 3.25
N ASP A 78 -13.39 3.73 3.03
CA ASP A 78 -12.32 3.18 3.89
C ASP A 78 -11.19 4.19 4.11
N GLY A 79 -10.85 4.98 3.09
CA GLY A 79 -9.85 6.03 3.19
C GLY A 79 -10.19 7.10 4.22
N ALA A 80 -11.47 7.52 4.31
CA ALA A 80 -11.91 8.49 5.30
C ALA A 80 -11.75 7.96 6.73
N LEU A 81 -12.19 6.72 6.99
CA LEU A 81 -11.95 6.06 8.28
C LEU A 81 -10.48 6.06 8.65
N VAL A 82 -9.63 5.61 7.72
CA VAL A 82 -8.19 5.47 7.97
C VAL A 82 -7.52 6.83 8.17
N MET A 83 -7.90 7.86 7.40
CA MET A 83 -7.37 9.21 7.60
C MET A 83 -7.78 9.80 8.94
N GLY A 84 -9.00 9.55 9.41
CA GLY A 84 -9.43 9.90 10.77
C GLY A 84 -8.61 9.19 11.85
N MET A 85 -8.30 7.89 11.66
CA MET A 85 -7.40 7.16 12.55
C MET A 85 -5.99 7.76 12.54
N ILE A 86 -5.41 8.06 11.37
CA ILE A 86 -4.08 8.65 11.21
C ILE A 86 -4.02 10.01 11.92
N GLN A 87 -5.02 10.87 11.70
CA GLN A 87 -5.13 12.17 12.39
C GLN A 87 -5.09 12.00 13.92
N TRP A 88 -5.89 11.07 14.45
CA TRP A 88 -5.93 10.79 15.88
C TRP A 88 -4.57 10.25 16.38
N MET A 89 -3.97 9.29 15.68
CA MET A 89 -2.66 8.72 16.03
C MET A 89 -1.57 9.79 16.10
N ILE A 90 -1.53 10.71 15.14
CA ILE A 90 -0.56 11.82 15.11
C ILE A 90 -0.85 12.80 16.24
N SER A 91 -2.12 13.22 16.45
CA SER A 91 -2.51 14.16 17.49
C SER A 91 -2.19 13.65 18.90
N GLN A 92 -2.36 12.35 19.13
CA GLN A 92 -2.07 11.69 20.42
C GLN A 92 -0.63 11.21 20.53
N LYS A 93 0.24 11.50 19.53
CA LYS A 93 1.65 11.05 19.46
C LYS A 93 1.80 9.53 19.58
N ARG A 94 0.80 8.78 19.10
CA ARG A 94 0.80 7.31 19.13
C ARG A 94 1.32 6.73 17.81
N ILE A 95 2.49 7.20 17.41
CA ILE A 95 3.25 6.74 16.24
C ILE A 95 4.67 6.35 16.68
N ASN A 96 5.33 5.48 15.94
CA ASN A 96 6.72 5.10 16.21
C ASN A 96 7.67 6.08 15.52
N SER A 97 7.93 7.22 16.18
CA SER A 97 8.78 8.29 15.65
C SER A 97 10.22 7.82 15.38
N GLU A 98 10.75 6.90 16.20
CA GLU A 98 12.09 6.35 16.03
C GLU A 98 12.19 5.52 14.73
N PHE A 99 11.21 4.65 14.47
CA PHE A 99 11.15 3.92 13.21
C PHE A 99 11.00 4.87 12.00
N LEU A 100 10.12 5.87 12.10
CA LEU A 100 9.87 6.82 11.02
C LEU A 100 11.08 7.70 10.71
N SER A 101 11.96 7.94 11.69
CA SER A 101 13.20 8.69 11.52
C SER A 101 14.32 7.92 10.81
N CYS A 102 14.16 6.60 10.60
CA CYS A 102 15.15 5.77 9.93
C CYS A 102 15.16 6.05 8.41
N PRO A 103 16.17 6.74 7.86
CA PRO A 103 16.20 7.11 6.45
C PRO A 103 16.57 5.94 5.53
N ASN A 104 17.17 4.87 6.08
CA ASN A 104 17.65 3.70 5.36
C ASN A 104 17.69 2.46 6.25
N ILE A 105 17.94 1.31 5.63
CA ILE A 105 17.98 0.02 6.34
C ILE A 105 19.18 -0.11 7.29
N GLY A 106 20.28 0.59 7.04
CA GLY A 106 21.47 0.58 7.91
C GLY A 106 21.18 1.23 9.26
N VAL A 107 20.54 2.39 9.26
CA VAL A 107 20.08 3.08 10.49
C VAL A 107 19.02 2.25 11.19
N ALA A 108 18.01 1.76 10.45
CA ALA A 108 16.94 0.95 11.01
C ALA A 108 17.47 -0.29 11.76
N LYS A 109 18.38 -1.03 11.17
CA LYS A 109 18.98 -2.23 11.81
C LYS A 109 19.75 -1.91 13.09
N ARG A 110 20.46 -0.77 13.14
CA ARG A 110 21.17 -0.33 14.38
C ARG A 110 20.19 0.01 15.50
N LEU A 111 19.02 0.51 15.16
CA LEU A 111 17.95 0.81 16.11
C LEU A 111 17.01 -0.40 16.38
N GLY A 112 17.34 -1.58 15.84
CA GLY A 112 16.58 -2.80 16.08
C GLY A 112 15.37 -3.03 15.17
N PHE A 113 15.21 -2.24 14.11
CA PHE A 113 14.10 -2.39 13.17
C PHE A 113 14.48 -3.25 11.97
N PRO A 114 13.61 -4.20 11.55
CA PRO A 114 13.86 -5.07 10.39
C PRO A 114 13.60 -4.38 9.04
N SER A 115 13.01 -3.18 9.04
CA SER A 115 12.71 -2.38 7.86
C SER A 115 12.79 -0.89 8.16
N PHE A 116 12.56 -0.05 7.15
CA PHE A 116 12.54 1.41 7.26
C PHE A 116 11.43 1.99 6.41
N SER A 117 11.17 3.29 6.55
CA SER A 117 10.18 4.01 5.75
C SER A 117 10.79 5.21 5.03
N SER A 118 10.05 5.79 4.09
CA SER A 118 10.42 7.06 3.45
C SER A 118 9.86 8.31 4.17
N ALA A 119 9.42 8.16 5.43
CA ALA A 119 8.75 9.24 6.17
C ALA A 119 9.57 10.53 6.25
N SER A 120 10.90 10.42 6.43
CA SER A 120 11.83 11.54 6.50
C SER A 120 12.31 12.10 5.15
N TRP A 121 11.99 11.43 4.03
CA TRP A 121 12.49 11.83 2.72
C TRP A 121 11.81 13.09 2.22
N LEU A 122 12.61 14.01 1.64
CA LEU A 122 12.12 15.29 1.15
C LEU A 122 11.41 15.16 -0.20
N VAL A 123 10.28 15.85 -0.33
CA VAL A 123 9.46 15.94 -1.54
C VAL A 123 9.38 17.39 -1.97
N VAL A 124 9.52 17.67 -3.26
CA VAL A 124 9.33 19.00 -3.84
C VAL A 124 7.85 19.35 -3.86
N ILE A 125 7.49 20.47 -3.26
CA ILE A 125 6.10 20.95 -3.19
C ILE A 125 5.86 22.28 -3.92
N ASP A 126 6.84 22.80 -4.62
CA ASP A 126 6.69 23.94 -5.50
C ASP A 126 6.05 23.49 -6.81
N GLU A 127 4.80 23.90 -7.05
CA GLU A 127 4.00 23.47 -8.21
C GLU A 127 4.62 23.88 -9.54
N LYS A 128 5.40 24.97 -9.57
CA LYS A 128 6.05 25.46 -10.79
C LYS A 128 7.33 24.71 -11.11
N HIS A 129 7.88 24.01 -10.15
CA HIS A 129 9.13 23.28 -10.36
C HIS A 129 8.90 21.96 -11.10
N LYS A 130 9.76 21.63 -12.08
CA LYS A 130 9.68 20.41 -12.91
C LYS A 130 9.65 19.09 -12.14
N LYS A 131 10.02 19.13 -10.86
CA LYS A 131 10.03 17.95 -9.95
C LYS A 131 8.90 17.99 -8.93
N TYR A 132 7.88 18.81 -9.12
CA TYR A 132 6.72 18.82 -8.23
C TYR A 132 6.20 17.41 -7.92
N GLY A 133 5.93 17.14 -6.66
CA GLY A 133 5.45 15.85 -6.15
C GLY A 133 6.47 14.71 -6.19
N LYS A 134 7.75 14.97 -6.50
CA LYS A 134 8.80 13.95 -6.55
C LYS A 134 9.76 14.08 -5.38
N TYR A 135 10.34 12.96 -4.96
CA TYR A 135 11.42 12.99 -3.99
C TYR A 135 12.62 13.78 -4.52
N VAL A 136 13.22 14.59 -3.64
CA VAL A 136 14.53 15.21 -3.92
C VAL A 136 15.57 14.10 -3.96
N ARG A 137 16.34 14.03 -5.06
CA ARG A 137 17.40 13.05 -5.21
C ARG A 137 18.74 13.63 -4.76
N ALA A 138 19.63 12.79 -4.25
CA ALA A 138 20.97 13.19 -3.88
C ALA A 138 21.69 13.92 -5.02
N SER A 139 21.55 13.41 -6.26
CA SER A 139 22.09 14.04 -7.48
C SER A 139 21.59 15.45 -7.76
N ASP A 140 20.44 15.84 -7.22
CA ASP A 140 19.89 17.20 -7.41
C ASP A 140 20.66 18.26 -6.62
N LEU A 141 21.36 17.81 -5.58
CA LEU A 141 22.14 18.65 -4.68
C LEU A 141 23.65 18.37 -4.78
N GLY A 142 24.07 17.56 -5.75
CA GLY A 142 25.48 17.16 -5.86
C GLY A 142 25.96 16.29 -4.68
N LEU A 143 25.05 15.64 -3.96
CA LEU A 143 25.40 14.75 -2.85
C LEU A 143 25.73 13.35 -3.36
N ASP A 144 26.67 12.69 -2.70
CA ASP A 144 27.03 11.30 -3.00
C ASP A 144 25.87 10.35 -2.69
N GLY A 145 25.66 9.39 -3.57
CA GLY A 145 24.62 8.36 -3.43
C GLY A 145 24.29 7.66 -4.74
N GLY A 146 23.59 6.55 -4.63
CA GLY A 146 23.09 5.82 -5.80
C GLY A 146 22.03 6.61 -6.57
N LYS A 147 21.69 6.14 -7.77
CA LYS A 147 20.72 6.78 -8.68
C LYS A 147 19.36 7.11 -8.01
N ASP A 148 18.93 6.28 -7.07
CA ASP A 148 17.64 6.41 -6.40
C ASP A 148 17.77 6.97 -4.97
N ALA A 149 18.98 7.36 -4.54
CA ALA A 149 19.20 7.97 -3.23
C ALA A 149 18.39 9.27 -3.10
N SER A 150 17.62 9.37 -2.03
CA SER A 150 16.82 10.56 -1.70
C SER A 150 17.57 11.44 -0.69
N VAL A 151 17.02 12.59 -0.37
CA VAL A 151 17.61 13.54 0.58
C VAL A 151 16.76 13.61 1.85
N VAL A 152 17.46 13.70 2.97
CA VAL A 152 16.87 13.86 4.30
C VAL A 152 17.53 15.03 5.04
N VAL A 153 16.88 15.51 6.09
CA VAL A 153 17.42 16.53 7.00
C VAL A 153 17.84 15.83 8.30
N MET A 154 19.08 15.95 8.68
CA MET A 154 19.61 15.41 9.93
C MET A 154 19.25 16.30 11.12
N GLU A 155 19.47 15.84 12.36
CA GLU A 155 19.18 16.61 13.58
C GLU A 155 19.94 17.95 13.67
N ASP A 156 21.14 18.02 13.11
CA ASP A 156 21.94 19.23 13.01
C ASP A 156 21.49 20.20 11.91
N GLY A 157 20.41 19.85 11.18
CA GLY A 157 19.87 20.62 10.07
C GLY A 157 20.57 20.40 8.72
N SER A 158 21.64 19.59 8.68
CA SER A 158 22.36 19.25 7.43
C SER A 158 21.52 18.39 6.50
N LEU A 159 21.79 18.55 5.19
CA LEU A 159 21.17 17.71 4.15
C LEU A 159 22.12 16.56 3.83
N GLN A 160 21.61 15.33 3.93
CA GLN A 160 22.37 14.14 3.58
C GLN A 160 21.57 13.26 2.61
N SER A 161 22.29 12.50 1.79
CA SER A 161 21.64 11.44 1.03
C SER A 161 21.24 10.28 1.94
N THR A 162 20.18 9.59 1.58
CA THR A 162 19.74 8.39 2.33
C THR A 162 20.81 7.30 2.39
N ASP A 163 21.72 7.24 1.42
CA ASP A 163 22.78 6.24 1.38
C ASP A 163 23.92 6.59 2.35
N GLN A 164 24.16 7.87 2.62
CA GLN A 164 25.22 8.37 3.51
C GLN A 164 24.71 8.64 4.94
N ALA A 165 23.41 8.75 5.13
CA ALA A 165 22.83 9.03 6.44
C ALA A 165 23.19 7.92 7.44
N SER A 166 23.89 8.33 8.50
CA SER A 166 24.39 7.42 9.54
C SER A 166 23.61 7.46 10.85
N GLY A 167 22.57 8.29 10.94
CA GLY A 167 21.72 8.45 12.12
C GLY A 167 20.26 8.71 11.74
N PRO A 168 19.39 8.90 12.75
CA PRO A 168 18.01 9.32 12.57
C PRO A 168 17.93 10.65 11.82
N ALA A 169 16.89 10.80 10.99
CA ALA A 169 16.58 12.04 10.29
C ALA A 169 15.30 12.66 10.82
N LEU A 170 15.17 13.96 10.67
CA LEU A 170 13.96 14.69 11.07
C LEU A 170 12.77 14.28 10.18
N ILE A 171 11.63 14.01 10.80
CA ILE A 171 10.43 13.53 10.08
C ILE A 171 9.41 14.63 9.76
N ASP A 172 9.35 15.70 10.54
CA ASP A 172 8.36 16.79 10.38
C ASP A 172 9.04 18.07 9.89
N ILE A 173 9.35 18.10 8.59
CA ILE A 173 10.14 19.16 7.95
C ILE A 173 9.33 19.87 6.87
N SER A 174 9.46 21.20 6.87
CA SER A 174 9.05 22.10 5.81
C SER A 174 10.10 23.21 5.71
N LYS A 175 10.82 23.30 4.60
CA LYS A 175 11.90 24.30 4.40
C LYS A 175 12.17 24.59 2.94
N GLU A 176 12.87 25.68 2.66
CA GLU A 176 13.47 25.93 1.35
C GLU A 176 14.85 25.28 1.27
N ILE A 177 15.16 24.76 0.09
CA ILE A 177 16.50 24.28 -0.30
C ILE A 177 16.84 24.82 -1.66
N THR A 178 18.11 24.82 -2.04
CA THR A 178 18.55 25.22 -3.37
C THR A 178 18.79 23.96 -4.21
N ILE A 179 18.12 23.86 -5.36
CA ILE A 179 18.31 22.78 -6.36
C ILE A 179 18.86 23.45 -7.62
N GLY A 180 20.14 23.24 -7.92
CA GLY A 180 20.83 24.02 -8.95
C GLY A 180 20.93 25.49 -8.54
N GLU A 181 20.31 26.40 -9.30
CA GLU A 181 20.25 27.82 -9.01
C GLU A 181 18.88 28.26 -8.41
N GLU A 182 17.92 27.35 -8.32
CA GLU A 182 16.55 27.65 -7.93
C GLU A 182 16.33 27.36 -6.44
N LYS A 183 15.67 28.29 -5.73
CA LYS A 183 15.13 28.05 -4.40
C LYS A 183 13.82 27.29 -4.52
N VAL A 184 13.72 26.16 -3.86
CA VAL A 184 12.60 25.23 -3.96
C VAL A 184 12.09 24.88 -2.58
N HIS A 185 10.78 24.97 -2.38
CA HIS A 185 10.16 24.55 -1.14
C HIS A 185 9.97 23.03 -1.12
N VAL A 186 10.38 22.40 -0.01
CA VAL A 186 10.29 20.96 0.19
C VAL A 186 9.68 20.62 1.53
N LYS A 187 9.01 19.48 1.58
CA LYS A 187 8.48 18.90 2.82
C LYS A 187 8.90 17.43 2.92
N SER A 188 9.04 16.94 4.15
CA SER A 188 9.18 15.49 4.35
C SER A 188 7.87 14.78 4.02
N ALA A 189 7.95 13.51 3.61
CA ALA A 189 6.77 12.72 3.31
C ALA A 189 5.82 12.60 4.51
N PHE A 190 6.35 12.49 5.74
CA PHE A 190 5.54 12.51 6.96
C PHE A 190 4.82 13.87 7.15
N ARG A 191 5.48 14.98 6.87
CA ARG A 191 4.86 16.31 6.96
C ARG A 191 3.68 16.43 6.00
N LEU A 192 3.81 15.93 4.79
CA LEU A 192 2.70 15.90 3.83
C LEU A 192 1.54 15.03 4.31
N LEU A 193 1.83 13.83 4.84
CA LEU A 193 0.80 12.97 5.42
C LEU A 193 0.09 13.65 6.60
N LYS A 194 0.84 14.31 7.46
CA LYS A 194 0.29 15.05 8.60
C LYS A 194 -0.64 16.15 8.11
N GLU A 195 -0.20 17.01 7.21
CA GLU A 195 -1.03 18.10 6.67
C GLU A 195 -2.29 17.55 6.00
N GLU A 196 -2.18 16.51 5.18
CA GLU A 196 -3.32 15.87 4.54
C GLU A 196 -4.30 15.28 5.56
N SER A 197 -3.81 14.61 6.59
CA SER A 197 -4.69 14.03 7.62
C SER A 197 -5.41 15.09 8.47
N PHE A 198 -4.86 16.30 8.54
CA PHE A 198 -5.46 17.44 9.25
C PHE A 198 -6.24 18.40 8.31
N SER A 199 -6.34 18.08 7.01
CA SER A 199 -7.15 18.86 6.06
C SER A 199 -8.66 18.77 6.36
N SER A 200 -9.08 17.70 7.05
CA SER A 200 -10.43 17.50 7.57
C SER A 200 -10.39 17.16 9.06
N SER A 201 -11.43 17.48 9.78
CA SER A 201 -11.59 17.07 11.18
C SER A 201 -12.02 15.59 11.30
N ILE A 202 -11.82 14.99 12.46
CA ILE A 202 -12.30 13.63 12.73
C ILE A 202 -13.83 13.51 12.57
N HIS A 203 -14.57 14.60 12.80
CA HIS A 203 -16.02 14.65 12.60
C HIS A 203 -16.40 14.65 11.11
N GLU A 204 -15.63 15.33 10.26
CA GLU A 204 -15.83 15.29 8.80
C GLU A 204 -15.49 13.92 8.24
N TYR A 205 -14.40 13.29 8.71
CA TYR A 205 -14.10 11.90 8.37
C TYR A 205 -15.21 10.95 8.84
N SER A 206 -15.74 11.15 10.04
CA SER A 206 -16.87 10.40 10.58
C SER A 206 -18.11 10.53 9.69
N ALA A 207 -18.47 11.76 9.31
CA ALA A 207 -19.59 12.01 8.42
C ALA A 207 -19.41 11.36 7.05
N ALA A 208 -18.19 11.38 6.52
CA ALA A 208 -17.87 10.79 5.22
C ALA A 208 -17.97 9.25 5.21
N CYS A 209 -17.58 8.59 6.30
CA CYS A 209 -17.53 7.11 6.35
C CYS A 209 -18.71 6.49 7.12
N GLY A 210 -19.51 7.27 7.85
CA GLY A 210 -20.62 6.79 8.65
C GLY A 210 -20.21 6.12 9.97
N VAL A 211 -18.92 6.15 10.33
CA VAL A 211 -18.41 5.62 11.61
C VAL A 211 -18.31 6.77 12.62
N PRO A 212 -18.92 6.67 13.81
CA PRO A 212 -18.83 7.73 14.82
C PRO A 212 -17.40 8.13 15.18
N ALA A 213 -17.14 9.43 15.33
CA ALA A 213 -15.81 9.96 15.63
C ALA A 213 -15.15 9.32 16.86
N GLU A 214 -15.93 9.06 17.92
CA GLU A 214 -15.46 8.35 19.11
C GLU A 214 -15.05 6.90 18.80
N GLN A 215 -15.76 6.24 17.90
CA GLN A 215 -15.42 4.88 17.48
C GLN A 215 -14.15 4.85 16.63
N ILE A 216 -13.93 5.86 15.76
CA ILE A 216 -12.68 6.05 15.04
C ILE A 216 -11.51 6.21 16.03
N ALA A 217 -11.68 7.07 17.04
CA ALA A 217 -10.67 7.29 18.08
C ALA A 217 -10.39 6.01 18.91
N LYS A 218 -11.42 5.29 19.33
CA LYS A 218 -11.27 4.03 20.05
C LYS A 218 -10.56 2.97 19.23
N LEU A 219 -10.89 2.87 17.93
CA LEU A 219 -10.26 1.93 17.02
C LEU A 219 -8.77 2.26 16.82
N ALA A 220 -8.43 3.55 16.66
CA ALA A 220 -7.05 4.01 16.56
C ALA A 220 -6.28 3.78 17.87
N GLN A 221 -6.91 3.99 19.01
CA GLN A 221 -6.35 3.69 20.33
C GLN A 221 -6.04 2.20 20.46
N GLU A 222 -6.99 1.34 20.16
CA GLU A 222 -6.81 -0.11 20.22
C GLU A 222 -5.70 -0.56 19.25
N PHE A 223 -5.75 -0.13 18.01
CA PHE A 223 -4.72 -0.45 17.01
C PHE A 223 -3.30 -0.10 17.47
N THR A 224 -3.13 0.98 18.22
CA THR A 224 -1.82 1.46 18.71
C THR A 224 -1.44 0.92 20.10
N SER A 225 -2.28 0.10 20.73
CA SER A 225 -2.06 -0.37 22.12
C SER A 225 -1.24 -1.66 22.20
N HIS A 226 -1.01 -2.34 21.07
CA HIS A 226 -0.27 -3.60 21.00
C HIS A 226 1.14 -3.45 20.39
N GLY A 227 1.62 -2.22 20.28
CA GLY A 227 2.92 -1.93 19.65
C GLY A 227 3.02 -2.50 18.23
N VAL A 228 4.11 -3.16 17.93
CA VAL A 228 4.34 -3.77 16.60
C VAL A 228 3.51 -5.02 16.33
N LYS A 229 2.76 -5.52 17.31
CA LYS A 229 1.91 -6.72 17.17
C LYS A 229 0.47 -6.40 16.75
N SER A 230 0.20 -5.17 16.32
CA SER A 230 -1.00 -4.81 15.57
C SER A 230 -0.76 -4.87 14.08
N SER A 231 -1.80 -5.14 13.31
CA SER A 231 -1.73 -5.05 11.85
C SER A 231 -3.06 -4.61 11.26
N ALA A 232 -3.01 -3.83 10.18
CA ALA A 232 -4.18 -3.51 9.37
C ALA A 232 -4.03 -4.13 7.97
N ILE A 233 -5.10 -4.74 7.49
CA ILE A 233 -5.14 -5.34 6.15
C ILE A 233 -6.45 -5.01 5.46
N ALA A 234 -6.37 -4.77 4.16
CA ALA A 234 -7.52 -4.59 3.29
C ALA A 234 -7.37 -5.42 2.02
N HIS A 235 -8.49 -5.85 1.45
CA HIS A 235 -8.49 -6.61 0.19
C HIS A 235 -9.70 -6.25 -0.69
N GLY A 236 -10.87 -6.76 -0.40
CA GLY A 236 -12.06 -6.59 -1.25
C GLY A 236 -12.54 -5.13 -1.36
N GLY A 237 -12.51 -4.37 -0.27
CA GLY A 237 -12.86 -2.95 -0.24
C GLY A 237 -11.98 -2.06 -1.13
N MET A 238 -10.85 -2.60 -1.60
CA MET A 238 -9.92 -1.88 -2.49
C MET A 238 -10.25 -2.03 -3.97
N MET A 239 -11.30 -2.75 -4.31
CA MET A 239 -11.78 -2.93 -5.69
C MET A 239 -12.78 -1.85 -6.10
N SER A 240 -12.42 -0.60 -5.88
CA SER A 240 -13.21 0.60 -6.19
C SER A 240 -12.36 1.63 -6.93
N GLY A 241 -12.98 2.68 -7.46
CA GLY A 241 -12.27 3.77 -8.13
C GLY A 241 -11.20 4.45 -7.26
N SER A 242 -11.43 4.55 -5.96
CA SER A 242 -10.48 5.08 -4.96
C SER A 242 -9.59 4.01 -4.31
N GLY A 243 -9.70 2.76 -4.75
CA GLY A 243 -9.10 1.60 -4.09
C GLY A 243 -7.60 1.66 -3.89
N PHE A 244 -6.86 2.29 -4.82
CA PHE A 244 -5.43 2.48 -4.66
C PHE A 244 -5.09 3.36 -3.45
N LEU A 245 -5.77 4.51 -3.31
CA LEU A 245 -5.54 5.43 -2.20
C LEU A 245 -5.99 4.81 -0.87
N ASN A 246 -7.12 4.11 -0.86
CA ASN A 246 -7.62 3.38 0.31
C ASN A 246 -6.59 2.32 0.75
N ALA A 247 -6.08 1.49 -0.16
CA ALA A 247 -5.06 0.50 0.16
C ALA A 247 -3.77 1.12 0.67
N PHE A 248 -3.35 2.24 0.06
CA PHE A 248 -2.14 2.97 0.47
C PHE A 248 -2.30 3.52 1.89
N SER A 249 -3.45 4.10 2.23
CA SER A 249 -3.73 4.61 3.58
C SER A 249 -3.73 3.48 4.63
N VAL A 250 -4.30 2.31 4.33
CA VAL A 250 -4.27 1.14 5.24
C VAL A 250 -2.84 0.64 5.48
N ILE A 251 -2.00 0.58 4.43
CA ILE A 251 -0.59 0.24 4.60
C ILE A 251 0.12 1.29 5.47
N THR A 252 -0.24 2.56 5.33
CA THR A 252 0.33 3.66 6.11
C THR A 252 0.08 3.50 7.61
N LEU A 253 -1.07 2.95 8.05
CA LEU A 253 -1.28 2.61 9.46
C LEU A 253 -0.17 1.70 10.01
N ASN A 254 0.20 0.67 9.25
CA ASN A 254 1.26 -0.26 9.63
C ASN A 254 2.63 0.43 9.67
N VAL A 255 2.89 1.35 8.72
CA VAL A 255 4.13 2.15 8.71
C VAL A 255 4.22 3.04 9.93
N LEU A 256 3.12 3.71 10.32
CA LEU A 256 3.12 4.65 11.43
C LEU A 256 3.46 4.00 12.78
N ILE A 257 3.11 2.74 13.00
CA ILE A 257 3.47 2.00 14.22
C ILE A 257 4.78 1.20 14.10
N GLY A 258 5.45 1.24 12.94
CA GLY A 258 6.74 0.59 12.74
C GLY A 258 6.71 -0.94 12.72
N ASN A 259 5.58 -1.55 12.38
CA ASN A 259 5.38 -3.01 12.48
C ASN A 259 5.86 -3.81 11.26
N LEU A 260 6.41 -3.14 10.24
CA LEU A 260 6.78 -3.80 8.98
C LEU A 260 7.88 -4.85 9.18
N ASN A 261 7.60 -6.09 8.82
CA ASN A 261 8.46 -7.26 8.97
C ASN A 261 8.81 -7.61 10.43
N CYS A 262 8.08 -7.07 11.41
CA CYS A 262 8.17 -7.46 12.80
C CYS A 262 7.39 -8.76 13.06
N ARG A 263 7.80 -9.52 14.08
CA ARG A 263 7.02 -10.66 14.54
C ARG A 263 5.71 -10.17 15.18
N GLY A 264 4.59 -10.70 14.70
CA GLY A 264 3.24 -10.25 15.07
C GLY A 264 2.75 -9.03 14.30
N GLY A 265 3.60 -8.43 13.45
CA GLY A 265 3.28 -7.26 12.65
C GLY A 265 2.87 -7.59 11.20
N PHE A 266 3.11 -6.66 10.31
CA PHE A 266 2.77 -6.76 8.90
C PHE A 266 3.99 -7.24 8.09
N VAL A 267 3.94 -8.48 7.60
CA VAL A 267 5.05 -9.12 6.92
C VAL A 267 4.95 -8.94 5.42
N MET A 268 5.96 -8.33 4.82
CA MET A 268 6.02 -8.01 3.38
C MET A 268 6.56 -9.17 2.51
N ASN A 269 7.00 -10.26 3.11
CA ASN A 269 7.55 -11.42 2.41
C ASN A 269 6.53 -12.55 2.24
N GLY A 270 5.25 -12.23 2.10
CA GLY A 270 4.22 -13.22 1.80
C GLY A 270 4.57 -13.97 0.51
N GLY A 271 4.81 -15.27 0.64
CA GLY A 271 5.25 -16.11 -0.46
C GLY A 271 4.28 -16.08 -1.63
N GLY A 272 4.80 -16.02 -2.85
CA GLY A 272 4.05 -16.41 -4.04
C GLY A 272 3.66 -17.89 -3.95
N PHE A 273 2.65 -18.29 -4.68
CA PHE A 273 2.40 -19.70 -4.92
C PHE A 273 3.66 -20.32 -5.54
N LYS A 274 4.19 -21.33 -4.90
CA LYS A 274 5.18 -22.18 -5.55
C LYS A 274 4.40 -23.15 -6.44
N ASP A 275 4.97 -23.45 -7.59
CA ASP A 275 4.44 -24.50 -8.43
C ASP A 275 4.21 -25.78 -7.61
N ALA A 276 3.08 -26.42 -7.84
CA ALA A 276 2.64 -27.57 -7.04
C ALA A 276 3.60 -28.77 -7.11
N GLY A 277 4.52 -28.76 -8.07
CA GLY A 277 5.54 -29.79 -8.26
C GLY A 277 6.36 -29.56 -9.51
N LYS A 278 7.37 -30.39 -9.70
CA LYS A 278 8.16 -30.44 -10.94
C LYS A 278 7.80 -31.72 -11.70
N GLY A 279 7.70 -31.61 -13.01
CA GLY A 279 7.50 -32.73 -13.89
C GLY A 279 6.21 -32.62 -14.72
N PRO A 280 6.05 -33.51 -15.73
CA PRO A 280 5.00 -33.38 -16.75
C PRO A 280 3.58 -33.47 -16.20
N ARG A 281 3.37 -34.09 -15.05
CA ARG A 281 2.05 -34.18 -14.38
C ARG A 281 1.51 -32.80 -13.94
N TYR A 282 2.38 -31.83 -13.69
CA TYR A 282 2.03 -30.50 -13.17
C TYR A 282 2.26 -29.42 -14.20
N ASP A 283 2.78 -29.75 -15.36
CA ASP A 283 3.01 -28.84 -16.47
C ASP A 283 1.80 -28.86 -17.41
N LEU A 284 0.93 -27.85 -17.21
CA LEU A 284 -0.24 -27.67 -18.06
C LEU A 284 0.10 -26.93 -19.36
N ASP A 285 1.32 -26.46 -19.51
CA ASP A 285 1.77 -25.70 -20.67
C ASP A 285 2.43 -26.63 -21.73
N SER A 286 2.75 -27.88 -21.35
CA SER A 286 3.42 -28.81 -22.23
C SER A 286 3.03 -30.29 -21.96
N PHE A 287 1.85 -30.71 -22.36
CA PHE A 287 1.45 -32.12 -22.31
C PHE A 287 1.05 -32.63 -23.70
N ASP A 288 1.17 -33.91 -23.89
CA ASP A 288 0.82 -34.56 -25.16
C ASP A 288 -0.67 -34.36 -25.48
N GLY A 289 -0.94 -33.89 -26.71
CA GLY A 289 -2.31 -33.58 -27.14
C GLY A 289 -2.81 -32.18 -26.76
N GLN A 290 -1.98 -31.36 -26.18
CA GLN A 290 -2.35 -29.98 -25.88
C GLN A 290 -2.76 -29.22 -27.15
N ILE A 291 -3.93 -28.64 -27.12
CA ILE A 291 -4.38 -27.68 -28.15
C ILE A 291 -3.76 -26.30 -27.81
N LYS A 292 -2.79 -25.93 -28.60
CA LYS A 292 -2.19 -24.60 -28.46
C LYS A 292 -3.12 -23.51 -29.01
N PRO A 293 -3.39 -22.45 -28.25
CA PRO A 293 -4.21 -21.34 -28.74
C PRO A 293 -3.58 -20.73 -30.01
N LYS A 294 -4.43 -20.48 -31.01
CA LYS A 294 -4.04 -19.76 -32.23
C LYS A 294 -4.39 -18.30 -32.08
N GLY A 295 -3.53 -17.41 -32.55
CA GLY A 295 -3.76 -15.98 -32.51
C GLY A 295 -2.91 -15.22 -31.48
N ILE A 296 -3.25 -13.96 -31.29
CA ILE A 296 -2.52 -13.07 -30.38
C ILE A 296 -2.94 -13.39 -28.95
N PRO A 297 -2.00 -13.68 -28.02
CA PRO A 297 -2.34 -13.94 -26.62
C PRO A 297 -3.09 -12.74 -26.01
N PHE A 298 -4.18 -13.02 -25.33
CA PHE A 298 -4.97 -12.00 -24.65
C PHE A 298 -4.22 -11.40 -23.45
N GLY A 299 -3.42 -12.19 -22.75
CA GLY A 299 -2.57 -11.77 -21.65
C GLY A 299 -1.13 -11.52 -22.09
N ARG A 300 -0.56 -10.39 -21.73
CA ARG A 300 0.85 -10.06 -21.97
C ARG A 300 1.61 -9.97 -20.64
N ASN A 301 2.73 -10.67 -20.56
CA ASN A 301 3.60 -10.64 -19.37
C ASN A 301 4.55 -9.45 -19.32
N VAL A 302 4.47 -8.51 -20.27
CA VAL A 302 5.32 -7.35 -20.33
C VAL A 302 4.51 -6.06 -20.11
N PRO A 303 5.06 -5.05 -19.43
CA PRO A 303 4.42 -3.75 -19.29
C PRO A 303 4.06 -3.17 -20.67
N TYR A 304 2.90 -2.48 -20.75
CA TYR A 304 2.45 -1.89 -22.01
C TYR A 304 3.50 -0.96 -22.65
N THR A 305 4.30 -0.26 -21.85
CA THR A 305 5.38 0.63 -22.31
C THR A 305 6.50 -0.08 -23.06
N LYS A 306 6.58 -1.41 -22.96
CA LYS A 306 7.56 -2.24 -23.69
C LYS A 306 6.97 -2.89 -24.94
N THR A 307 5.71 -2.66 -25.25
CA THR A 307 5.05 -3.24 -26.42
C THR A 307 5.37 -2.47 -27.69
N SER A 308 5.30 -3.14 -28.85
CA SER A 308 5.41 -2.47 -30.16
C SER A 308 4.29 -1.44 -30.37
N GLU A 309 3.11 -1.74 -29.86
CA GLU A 309 1.96 -0.84 -29.89
C GLU A 309 2.25 0.48 -29.16
N PHE A 310 2.86 0.42 -27.98
CA PHE A 310 3.27 1.64 -27.27
C PHE A 310 4.25 2.47 -28.08
N LYS A 311 5.24 1.83 -28.71
CA LYS A 311 6.24 2.53 -29.53
C LYS A 311 5.59 3.26 -30.70
N SER A 312 4.69 2.59 -31.40
CA SER A 312 3.95 3.17 -32.53
C SER A 312 3.04 4.33 -32.08
N LYS A 313 2.27 4.15 -31.02
CA LYS A 313 1.37 5.17 -30.48
C LYS A 313 2.12 6.36 -29.90
N LYS A 314 3.27 6.13 -29.27
CA LYS A 314 4.16 7.21 -28.81
C LYS A 314 4.67 8.07 -29.96
N ALA A 315 5.03 7.46 -31.09
CA ALA A 315 5.45 8.18 -32.28
C ALA A 315 4.32 9.05 -32.87
N LEU A 316 3.05 8.67 -32.63
CA LEU A 316 1.87 9.43 -33.03
C LEU A 316 1.39 10.45 -31.97
N GLY A 317 2.16 10.66 -30.90
CA GLY A 317 1.76 11.54 -29.81
C GLY A 317 0.65 11.00 -28.89
N LYS A 318 0.34 9.70 -28.95
CA LYS A 318 -0.73 9.04 -28.17
C LYS A 318 -0.18 7.96 -27.22
N PRO A 319 0.78 8.26 -26.33
CA PRO A 319 1.44 7.25 -25.52
C PRO A 319 0.59 6.74 -24.33
N TYR A 320 -0.49 7.45 -24.00
CA TYR A 320 -1.35 7.11 -22.88
C TYR A 320 -2.59 6.35 -23.33
N PRO A 321 -2.92 5.19 -22.71
CA PRO A 321 -4.01 4.34 -23.15
C PRO A 321 -5.38 5.02 -23.21
N ALA A 322 -5.71 5.87 -22.23
CA ALA A 322 -7.00 6.54 -22.16
C ALA A 322 -7.30 7.51 -23.33
N SER A 323 -6.31 7.85 -24.13
CA SER A 323 -6.46 8.74 -25.29
C SER A 323 -6.75 8.01 -26.61
N ASP A 324 -6.66 6.68 -26.62
CA ASP A 324 -6.88 5.86 -27.83
C ASP A 324 -7.13 4.40 -27.46
N LEU A 325 -7.61 3.59 -28.42
CA LEU A 325 -7.79 2.17 -28.23
C LEU A 325 -6.46 1.45 -28.08
N TRP A 326 -6.41 0.48 -27.15
CA TRP A 326 -5.24 -0.31 -26.86
C TRP A 326 -5.56 -1.78 -26.85
N PHE A 327 -4.62 -2.59 -27.34
CA PHE A 327 -4.74 -4.03 -27.20
C PHE A 327 -4.70 -4.42 -25.71
N PRO A 328 -5.71 -5.16 -25.23
CA PRO A 328 -5.91 -5.40 -23.81
C PRO A 328 -4.84 -6.29 -23.17
N ASN A 329 -4.87 -6.32 -21.85
CA ASN A 329 -4.13 -7.23 -20.98
C ASN A 329 -2.61 -7.12 -20.96
N ALA A 330 -2.06 -5.94 -21.25
CA ALA A 330 -0.74 -5.60 -20.71
C ALA A 330 -0.90 -5.16 -19.25
N PRO A 331 0.06 -5.48 -18.34
CA PRO A 331 0.03 -4.95 -16.99
C PRO A 331 -0.12 -3.42 -16.98
N GLY A 332 -1.09 -2.91 -16.24
CA GLY A 332 -1.44 -1.49 -16.16
C GLY A 332 -2.53 -1.02 -17.11
N LEU A 333 -3.16 -1.89 -17.88
CA LEU A 333 -4.25 -1.56 -18.80
C LEU A 333 -5.58 -2.25 -18.48
N GLY A 334 -5.80 -2.66 -17.24
CA GLY A 334 -6.96 -3.47 -16.86
C GLY A 334 -8.31 -2.80 -17.12
N THR A 335 -8.38 -1.47 -17.09
CA THR A 335 -9.62 -0.72 -17.32
C THR A 335 -9.85 -0.37 -18.80
N GLU A 336 -8.80 -0.32 -19.59
CA GLU A 336 -8.87 0.15 -20.99
C GLU A 336 -9.38 -0.92 -21.97
N TRP A 337 -9.35 -2.18 -21.59
CA TRP A 337 -9.74 -3.26 -22.48
C TRP A 337 -11.23 -3.33 -22.76
N PHE A 338 -12.08 -2.82 -21.85
CA PHE A 338 -13.53 -2.77 -22.10
C PHE A 338 -13.86 -1.88 -23.33
N ALA A 339 -13.22 -0.72 -23.42
CA ALA A 339 -13.39 0.15 -24.59
C ALA A 339 -12.87 -0.54 -25.87
N SER A 340 -11.74 -1.23 -25.78
CA SER A 340 -11.16 -1.98 -26.90
C SER A 340 -12.05 -3.15 -27.32
N LEU A 341 -12.64 -3.89 -26.37
CA LEU A 341 -13.60 -4.95 -26.67
C LEU A 341 -14.88 -4.42 -27.34
N SER A 342 -15.44 -3.34 -26.81
CA SER A 342 -16.64 -2.70 -27.38
C SER A 342 -16.40 -2.25 -28.81
N SER A 343 -15.20 -1.76 -29.10
CA SER A 343 -14.77 -1.29 -30.42
C SER A 343 -14.21 -2.41 -31.31
N GLN A 344 -14.25 -3.66 -30.86
CA GLN A 344 -13.70 -4.83 -31.56
C GLN A 344 -12.21 -4.68 -31.94
N TYR A 345 -11.47 -3.93 -31.15
CA TYR A 345 -10.04 -3.68 -31.39
C TYR A 345 -9.16 -4.61 -30.54
N PRO A 346 -8.13 -5.24 -31.12
CA PRO A 346 -7.73 -5.27 -32.54
C PRO A 346 -8.49 -6.32 -33.37
N TYR A 347 -9.38 -7.06 -32.74
CA TYR A 347 -10.27 -8.05 -33.35
C TYR A 347 -11.50 -8.28 -32.45
N PRO A 348 -12.62 -8.80 -33.01
CA PRO A 348 -13.79 -9.09 -32.19
C PRO A 348 -13.54 -10.24 -31.22
N LEU A 349 -13.80 -10.03 -29.95
CA LEU A 349 -13.88 -11.09 -28.96
C LEU A 349 -15.29 -11.68 -28.97
N LYS A 350 -15.43 -13.00 -29.28
CA LYS A 350 -16.74 -13.65 -29.41
C LYS A 350 -17.22 -14.35 -28.16
N ALA A 351 -16.32 -14.68 -27.23
CA ALA A 351 -16.65 -15.29 -25.96
C ALA A 351 -15.65 -14.90 -24.90
N LEU A 352 -16.11 -14.64 -23.68
CA LEU A 352 -15.34 -14.46 -22.48
C LEU A 352 -15.91 -15.41 -21.42
N ILE A 353 -15.08 -16.28 -20.88
CA ILE A 353 -15.46 -17.30 -19.88
C ILE A 353 -14.78 -16.97 -18.54
#